data_62a11c7fdf288a21f123146e58a819ef
#
_entry.id   62a11c7fdf288a21f123146e58a819ef
#
_cell.length_a   1.000
_cell.length_b   1.000
_cell.length_c   1.000
_cell.angle_alpha   90.00
_cell.angle_beta   90.00
_cell.angle_gamma   90.00
#
_symmetry.space_group_name_H-M   'P 1'
#
loop_
_entity.id
_entity.type
_entity.pdbx_description
1 polymer ?
#
loop_
_entity_poly.entity_id
_entity_poly.type
_entity_poly.pdbx_seq_one_letter_code
_entity_poly.pdbx_strand_id
1 'polypeptide(L)'
;MKGVFTSMGLGKRLTLSVVYLLCVSMLMPVIASAAYYNTYTDVAKLNNANSAYAAQGFAVGSSYTYSVKVNSDNTKAVIYRTKMSDGSTTLMTNGDNGKTYATYLGHANDVVLSTIDGDYYMFIVTMNAGSMSLVKLKYVGTKYYKVGNYTIKYNGANKAMSGVKITSKNTSNISFLFKSGRTLYRGTLPLTANSGTINVTNSFSLNIEDALVNGKRISNISSYAFQGFGYYNNTIYIPMTYKNISIVLVYRNISTASGTIQADDNLSFRITSSAYSDLFEIEGVGIANGDQLWFNTNRRTKPGDTAHDGVHYFKNYSASN
;
A
#
# COMPACT_ATOMS: atom_id res chain seq x y z
N MET A 1 -17.87 62.17 -58.46
CA MET A 1 -18.06 60.74 -57.96
C MET A 1 -17.51 60.68 -56.55
N LYS A 2 -18.40 60.49 -55.54
CA LYS A 2 -18.02 60.48 -54.12
C LYS A 2 -17.82 59.04 -53.73
N GLY A 3 -16.60 58.68 -53.32
CA GLY A 3 -16.30 57.37 -52.76
C GLY A 3 -16.75 57.24 -51.31
N VAL A 4 -17.55 56.23 -51.00
CA VAL A 4 -18.02 55.94 -49.62
C VAL A 4 -17.01 54.98 -48.99
N PHE A 5 -16.24 55.44 -48.00
CA PHE A 5 -15.45 54.55 -47.11
C PHE A 5 -16.35 54.07 -45.98
N THR A 6 -16.68 52.79 -45.98
CA THR A 6 -17.33 52.14 -44.87
C THR A 6 -16.28 51.77 -43.83
N SER A 7 -16.33 52.38 -42.64
CA SER A 7 -15.51 52.04 -41.48
C SER A 7 -16.03 50.72 -40.89
N MET A 8 -15.23 49.70 -40.95
CA MET A 8 -15.46 48.47 -40.15
C MET A 8 -15.18 48.79 -38.70
N GLY A 9 -16.23 48.70 -37.86
CA GLY A 9 -16.20 49.12 -36.47
C GLY A 9 -15.21 48.33 -35.61
N LEU A 10 -14.52 49.07 -34.78
CA LEU A 10 -13.55 48.63 -33.76
C LEU A 10 -14.09 47.52 -32.83
N GLY A 11 -15.42 47.44 -32.67
CA GLY A 11 -16.09 46.47 -31.79
C GLY A 11 -15.98 45.01 -32.21
N LYS A 12 -15.88 44.69 -33.51
CA LYS A 12 -15.76 43.29 -33.97
C LYS A 12 -14.35 42.70 -33.79
N ARG A 13 -13.32 43.55 -33.74
CA ARG A 13 -11.95 43.08 -33.47
C ARG A 13 -11.69 42.82 -31.99
N LEU A 14 -12.33 43.58 -31.09
CA LEU A 14 -12.21 43.39 -29.64
C LEU A 14 -12.89 42.08 -29.19
N THR A 15 -14.08 41.76 -29.74
CA THR A 15 -14.83 40.56 -29.42
C THR A 15 -14.08 39.27 -29.84
N LEU A 16 -13.42 39.31 -31.03
CA LEU A 16 -12.67 38.14 -31.51
C LEU A 16 -11.41 37.87 -30.65
N SER A 17 -10.72 38.96 -30.22
CA SER A 17 -9.54 38.82 -29.35
C SER A 17 -9.87 38.32 -27.94
N VAL A 18 -11.01 38.75 -27.38
CA VAL A 18 -11.46 38.32 -26.06
C VAL A 18 -11.90 36.82 -26.09
N VAL A 19 -12.60 36.40 -27.15
CA VAL A 19 -12.99 34.99 -27.33
C VAL A 19 -11.76 34.11 -27.53
N TYR A 20 -10.74 34.56 -28.27
CA TYR A 20 -9.49 33.80 -28.45
C TYR A 20 -8.69 33.71 -27.14
N LEU A 21 -8.66 34.76 -26.31
CA LEU A 21 -8.02 34.77 -25.01
C LEU A 21 -8.75 33.83 -24.01
N LEU A 22 -10.09 33.82 -24.03
CA LEU A 22 -10.89 32.92 -23.21
C LEU A 22 -10.76 31.46 -23.64
N CYS A 23 -10.69 31.18 -24.94
CA CYS A 23 -10.47 29.79 -25.43
C CYS A 23 -9.06 29.27 -25.15
N VAL A 24 -8.04 30.14 -25.16
CA VAL A 24 -6.65 29.74 -24.80
C VAL A 24 -6.52 29.53 -23.32
N SER A 25 -7.23 30.27 -22.47
CA SER A 25 -7.23 30.01 -21.02
C SER A 25 -7.96 28.70 -20.61
N MET A 26 -8.90 28.21 -21.42
CA MET A 26 -9.57 26.92 -21.19
C MET A 26 -8.76 25.72 -21.66
N LEU A 27 -7.68 25.94 -22.43
CA LEU A 27 -6.79 24.90 -22.94
C LEU A 27 -5.47 24.76 -22.16
N MET A 28 -5.27 25.55 -21.11
CA MET A 28 -4.15 25.27 -20.22
C MET A 28 -4.46 23.96 -19.50
N PRO A 29 -3.63 22.91 -19.69
CA PRO A 29 -3.76 21.73 -18.85
C PRO A 29 -3.65 22.23 -17.41
N VAL A 30 -4.65 21.95 -16.60
CA VAL A 30 -4.50 22.03 -15.15
C VAL A 30 -3.39 21.02 -14.85
N ILE A 31 -2.17 21.48 -14.70
CA ILE A 31 -1.08 20.69 -14.16
C ILE A 31 -1.53 20.40 -12.74
N ALA A 32 -2.14 19.23 -12.54
CA ALA A 32 -2.43 18.75 -11.21
C ALA A 32 -1.08 18.71 -10.48
N SER A 33 -0.86 19.70 -9.63
CA SER A 33 0.31 19.71 -8.75
C SER A 33 0.22 18.44 -7.91
N ALA A 34 1.27 17.63 -7.92
CA ALA A 34 1.34 16.46 -7.07
C ALA A 34 0.99 16.86 -5.64
N ALA A 35 -0.06 16.26 -5.11
CA ALA A 35 -0.59 16.66 -3.82
C ALA A 35 0.40 16.25 -2.72
N TYR A 36 0.81 17.22 -1.93
CA TYR A 36 1.68 16.98 -0.78
C TYR A 36 0.81 16.69 0.44
N TYR A 37 0.64 15.42 0.78
CA TYR A 37 -0.22 15.01 1.89
C TYR A 37 0.55 14.99 3.20
N ASN A 38 0.38 16.04 4.02
CA ASN A 38 0.93 16.10 5.37
C ASN A 38 -0.11 15.83 6.46
N THR A 39 -1.38 15.70 6.08
CA THR A 39 -2.47 15.53 7.04
C THR A 39 -3.06 14.14 6.94
N TYR A 40 -3.03 13.46 8.06
CA TYR A 40 -3.70 12.18 8.24
C TYR A 40 -4.55 12.24 9.51
N THR A 41 -5.49 11.31 9.61
CA THR A 41 -6.31 11.13 10.80
C THR A 41 -5.79 9.91 11.55
N ASP A 42 -5.47 10.08 12.83
CA ASP A 42 -5.23 8.98 13.77
C ASP A 42 -6.58 8.31 14.06
N VAL A 43 -6.69 7.02 13.73
CA VAL A 43 -7.91 6.24 13.96
C VAL A 43 -7.77 5.41 15.22
N ALA A 44 -6.66 4.71 15.37
CA ALA A 44 -6.43 3.82 16.49
C ALA A 44 -4.96 3.70 16.84
N LYS A 45 -4.70 3.49 18.13
CA LYS A 45 -3.39 3.09 18.65
C LYS A 45 -3.28 1.57 18.62
N LEU A 46 -2.13 1.07 18.20
CA LEU A 46 -1.76 -0.35 18.25
C LEU A 46 -0.85 -0.59 19.46
N ASN A 47 -1.43 -1.02 20.57
CA ASN A 47 -0.68 -1.26 21.81
C ASN A 47 0.34 -2.39 21.65
N ASN A 48 1.38 -2.43 22.47
CA ASN A 48 2.28 -3.57 22.52
C ASN A 48 1.62 -4.75 23.23
N ALA A 49 1.84 -5.96 22.73
CA ALA A 49 1.33 -7.19 23.31
C ALA A 49 2.31 -8.35 23.05
N ASN A 50 2.49 -9.25 24.01
CA ASN A 50 3.35 -10.44 23.89
C ASN A 50 4.79 -10.13 23.42
N SER A 51 5.35 -9.00 23.83
CA SER A 51 6.63 -8.45 23.36
C SER A 51 6.66 -8.04 21.90
N ALA A 52 5.55 -8.06 21.16
CA ALA A 52 5.43 -7.51 19.83
C ALA A 52 5.20 -6.00 19.90
N TYR A 53 6.12 -5.23 19.36
CA TYR A 53 6.16 -3.77 19.48
C TYR A 53 6.40 -3.03 18.17
N ALA A 54 6.77 -3.71 17.09
CA ALA A 54 6.97 -3.11 15.79
C ALA A 54 5.79 -3.45 14.84
N ALA A 55 5.06 -2.45 14.39
CA ALA A 55 4.06 -2.64 13.35
C ALA A 55 4.73 -3.11 12.06
N GLN A 56 4.04 -3.97 11.33
CA GLN A 56 4.46 -4.55 10.05
C GLN A 56 3.23 -4.65 9.13
N GLY A 57 2.91 -5.82 8.62
CA GLY A 57 1.87 -6.06 7.63
C GLY A 57 0.53 -5.37 7.92
N PHE A 58 -0.10 -4.90 6.85
CA PHE A 58 -1.35 -4.17 6.89
C PHE A 58 -2.30 -4.61 5.77
N ALA A 59 -3.57 -4.75 6.12
CA ALA A 59 -4.63 -5.02 5.16
C ALA A 59 -5.90 -4.25 5.50
N VAL A 60 -6.65 -3.87 4.45
CA VAL A 60 -7.90 -3.14 4.56
C VAL A 60 -9.03 -4.01 4.02
N GLY A 61 -10.07 -4.22 4.84
CA GLY A 61 -11.34 -4.82 4.46
C GLY A 61 -12.44 -3.77 4.30
N SER A 62 -13.69 -4.23 4.20
CA SER A 62 -14.84 -3.32 4.03
C SER A 62 -15.19 -2.53 5.30
N SER A 63 -14.97 -3.10 6.49
CA SER A 63 -15.35 -2.48 7.77
C SER A 63 -14.23 -2.47 8.79
N TYR A 64 -13.17 -3.22 8.53
CA TYR A 64 -12.04 -3.40 9.45
C TYR A 64 -10.72 -3.33 8.71
N THR A 65 -9.72 -2.77 9.40
CA THR A 65 -8.32 -2.97 9.03
C THR A 65 -7.69 -4.04 9.91
N TYR A 66 -6.63 -4.65 9.39
CA TYR A 66 -5.84 -5.66 10.09
C TYR A 66 -4.38 -5.24 10.07
N SER A 67 -3.78 -5.17 11.26
CA SER A 67 -2.37 -4.81 11.43
C SER A 67 -1.64 -5.93 12.15
N VAL A 68 -0.46 -6.28 11.68
CA VAL A 68 0.42 -7.22 12.38
C VAL A 68 1.50 -6.44 13.11
N LYS A 69 1.83 -6.85 14.36
CA LYS A 69 3.04 -6.39 15.07
C LYS A 69 3.92 -7.58 15.38
N VAL A 70 5.22 -7.37 15.38
CA VAL A 70 6.21 -8.41 15.67
C VAL A 70 7.17 -8.00 16.78
N ASN A 71 7.80 -8.99 17.42
CA ASN A 71 8.91 -8.77 18.33
C ASN A 71 10.25 -8.70 17.58
N SER A 72 11.34 -8.33 18.26
CA SER A 72 12.64 -8.05 17.64
C SER A 72 13.26 -9.21 16.87
N ASP A 73 13.02 -10.44 17.32
CA ASP A 73 13.57 -11.67 16.72
C ASP A 73 12.62 -12.35 15.74
N ASN A 74 11.45 -11.74 15.47
CA ASN A 74 10.41 -12.26 14.57
C ASN A 74 9.86 -13.65 14.98
N THR A 75 9.98 -14.03 16.26
CA THR A 75 9.47 -15.30 16.77
C THR A 75 8.03 -15.23 17.26
N LYS A 76 7.50 -14.00 17.45
CA LYS A 76 6.11 -13.76 17.84
C LYS A 76 5.51 -12.63 17.00
N ALA A 77 4.32 -12.89 16.50
CA ALA A 77 3.51 -11.91 15.81
C ALA A 77 2.10 -11.86 16.42
N VAL A 78 1.57 -10.67 16.60
CA VAL A 78 0.19 -10.42 17.03
C VAL A 78 -0.59 -9.76 15.91
N ILE A 79 -1.89 -10.03 15.83
CA ILE A 79 -2.78 -9.45 14.81
C ILE A 79 -3.82 -8.61 15.52
N TYR A 80 -3.95 -7.36 15.08
CA TYR A 80 -5.00 -6.44 15.51
C TYR A 80 -6.05 -6.30 14.43
N ARG A 81 -7.32 -6.31 14.85
CA ARG A 81 -8.47 -5.92 14.04
C ARG A 81 -8.99 -4.59 14.55
N THR A 82 -8.98 -3.57 13.70
CA THR A 82 -9.45 -2.22 14.04
C THR A 82 -10.71 -1.90 13.24
N LYS A 83 -11.77 -1.52 13.89
CA LYS A 83 -13.02 -1.10 13.25
C LYS A 83 -12.86 0.30 12.67
N MET A 84 -13.14 0.46 11.39
CA MET A 84 -12.84 1.71 10.68
C MET A 84 -13.76 2.87 11.09
N SER A 85 -15.00 2.56 11.52
CA SER A 85 -16.00 3.58 11.84
C SER A 85 -15.78 4.29 13.17
N ASP A 86 -15.11 3.65 14.14
CA ASP A 86 -14.94 4.18 15.50
C ASP A 86 -13.53 3.96 16.09
N GLY A 87 -12.63 3.30 15.35
CA GLY A 87 -11.26 3.06 15.79
C GLY A 87 -11.12 1.98 16.88
N SER A 88 -12.19 1.30 17.28
CA SER A 88 -12.12 0.25 18.28
C SER A 88 -11.22 -0.89 17.80
N THR A 89 -10.20 -1.23 18.61
CA THR A 89 -9.14 -2.18 18.26
C THR A 89 -9.21 -3.41 19.15
N THR A 90 -9.18 -4.58 18.53
CA THR A 90 -9.19 -5.87 19.22
C THR A 90 -7.94 -6.67 18.85
N LEU A 91 -7.21 -7.13 19.87
CA LEU A 91 -6.15 -8.13 19.71
C LEU A 91 -6.79 -9.49 19.38
N MET A 92 -6.45 -10.05 18.23
CA MET A 92 -7.03 -11.31 17.78
C MET A 92 -6.41 -12.51 18.49
N THR A 93 -7.22 -13.55 18.67
CA THR A 93 -6.80 -14.81 19.30
C THR A 93 -6.48 -15.86 18.25
N ASN A 94 -5.35 -16.54 18.39
CA ASN A 94 -5.01 -17.75 17.65
C ASN A 94 -5.92 -18.89 18.13
N GLY A 95 -6.89 -19.27 17.30
CA GLY A 95 -7.88 -20.30 17.64
C GLY A 95 -7.29 -21.72 17.73
N ASP A 96 -6.09 -21.95 17.18
CA ASP A 96 -5.43 -23.25 17.25
C ASP A 96 -4.91 -23.58 18.66
N ASN A 97 -4.61 -22.56 19.48
CA ASN A 97 -3.99 -22.75 20.79
C ASN A 97 -4.48 -21.78 21.89
N GLY A 98 -5.44 -20.90 21.57
CA GLY A 98 -5.99 -19.91 22.52
C GLY A 98 -5.07 -18.74 22.87
N LYS A 99 -3.86 -18.64 22.30
CA LYS A 99 -2.91 -17.55 22.54
C LYS A 99 -3.27 -16.32 21.70
N THR A 100 -2.84 -15.15 22.13
CA THR A 100 -3.00 -13.91 21.36
C THR A 100 -1.80 -13.61 20.45
N TYR A 101 -1.00 -14.61 20.12
CA TYR A 101 0.13 -14.49 19.21
C TYR A 101 0.33 -15.77 18.38
N ALA A 102 1.03 -15.63 17.27
CA ALA A 102 1.51 -16.72 16.42
C ALA A 102 3.05 -16.75 16.41
N THR A 103 3.63 -17.94 16.25
CA THR A 103 5.09 -18.15 16.19
C THR A 103 5.58 -18.50 14.79
N TYR A 104 4.69 -18.51 13.79
CA TYR A 104 4.94 -18.99 12.44
C TYR A 104 4.77 -17.90 11.37
N LEU A 105 4.58 -16.65 11.77
CA LEU A 105 4.38 -15.55 10.81
C LEU A 105 5.68 -14.82 10.43
N GLY A 106 6.79 -15.12 11.13
CA GLY A 106 8.08 -14.48 10.87
C GLY A 106 7.98 -12.97 10.98
N HIS A 107 8.56 -12.23 10.03
CA HIS A 107 8.50 -10.77 9.99
C HIS A 107 7.10 -10.23 9.61
N ALA A 108 6.25 -11.05 8.97
CA ALA A 108 4.87 -10.71 8.61
C ALA A 108 4.72 -9.36 7.87
N ASN A 109 5.60 -9.08 6.95
CA ASN A 109 5.80 -7.75 6.34
C ASN A 109 4.61 -7.24 5.53
N ASP A 110 3.74 -8.12 5.04
CA ASP A 110 2.54 -7.72 4.30
C ASP A 110 1.42 -8.75 4.41
N VAL A 111 0.19 -8.25 4.29
CA VAL A 111 -1.04 -9.03 4.43
C VAL A 111 -1.98 -8.69 3.27
N VAL A 112 -2.72 -9.70 2.80
CA VAL A 112 -3.86 -9.50 1.91
C VAL A 112 -5.05 -10.34 2.34
N LEU A 113 -6.25 -9.79 2.20
CA LEU A 113 -7.52 -10.44 2.55
C LEU A 113 -8.17 -11.07 1.32
N SER A 114 -8.89 -12.17 1.55
CA SER A 114 -9.76 -12.79 0.53
C SER A 114 -10.98 -13.44 1.19
N THR A 115 -12.07 -13.53 0.43
CA THR A 115 -13.19 -14.40 0.76
C THR A 115 -13.17 -15.57 -0.20
N ILE A 116 -13.23 -16.80 0.30
CA ILE A 116 -13.26 -18.04 -0.50
C ILE A 116 -14.43 -18.87 0.05
N ASP A 117 -15.39 -19.20 -0.80
CA ASP A 117 -16.58 -20.00 -0.45
C ASP A 117 -17.34 -19.48 0.78
N GLY A 118 -17.42 -18.14 0.92
CA GLY A 118 -18.06 -17.47 2.04
C GLY A 118 -17.18 -17.30 3.30
N ASP A 119 -16.07 -17.97 3.38
CA ASP A 119 -15.11 -17.87 4.48
C ASP A 119 -14.08 -16.75 4.24
N TYR A 120 -13.59 -16.15 5.33
CA TYR A 120 -12.61 -15.06 5.29
C TYR A 120 -11.20 -15.57 5.54
N TYR A 121 -10.26 -15.09 4.72
CA TYR A 121 -8.86 -15.50 4.78
C TYR A 121 -7.92 -14.31 4.75
N MET A 122 -6.75 -14.49 5.42
CA MET A 122 -5.57 -13.64 5.32
C MET A 122 -4.44 -14.46 4.70
N PHE A 123 -3.74 -13.88 3.74
CA PHE A 123 -2.47 -14.39 3.24
C PHE A 123 -1.36 -13.45 3.70
N ILE A 124 -0.37 -13.99 4.41
CA ILE A 124 0.70 -13.21 5.05
C ILE A 124 2.05 -13.70 4.54
N VAL A 125 2.86 -12.82 3.96
CA VAL A 125 4.26 -13.12 3.63
C VAL A 125 5.12 -12.98 4.88
N THR A 126 5.93 -13.99 5.15
CA THR A 126 6.73 -14.09 6.39
C THR A 126 8.14 -13.51 6.25
N MET A 127 8.57 -13.16 5.02
CA MET A 127 9.94 -12.87 4.60
C MET A 127 10.92 -14.05 4.79
N ASN A 128 10.45 -15.22 5.19
CA ASN A 128 11.26 -16.43 5.20
C ASN A 128 11.24 -17.11 3.83
N ALA A 129 12.31 -17.81 3.49
CA ALA A 129 12.34 -18.73 2.36
C ALA A 129 11.91 -20.14 2.83
N GLY A 130 11.39 -20.97 1.91
CA GLY A 130 10.97 -22.34 2.22
C GLY A 130 9.47 -22.48 2.47
N SER A 131 9.07 -23.53 3.19
CA SER A 131 7.66 -23.94 3.33
C SER A 131 6.76 -22.95 4.07
N MET A 132 7.34 -21.94 4.68
CA MET A 132 6.63 -20.88 5.40
C MET A 132 6.76 -19.51 4.74
N SER A 133 7.02 -19.44 3.43
CA SER A 133 7.16 -18.15 2.72
C SER A 133 5.83 -17.38 2.67
N LEU A 134 4.70 -18.09 2.55
CA LEU A 134 3.36 -17.52 2.63
C LEU A 134 2.52 -18.37 3.57
N VAL A 135 1.79 -17.75 4.50
CA VAL A 135 0.87 -18.40 5.44
C VAL A 135 -0.57 -17.99 5.10
N LYS A 136 -1.47 -18.99 5.06
CA LYS A 136 -2.93 -18.80 4.91
C LYS A 136 -3.58 -18.98 6.27
N LEU A 137 -4.28 -17.96 6.73
CA LEU A 137 -5.11 -17.99 7.93
C LEU A 137 -6.58 -17.88 7.54
N LYS A 138 -7.43 -18.73 8.09
CA LYS A 138 -8.88 -18.50 8.12
C LYS A 138 -9.21 -17.67 9.35
N TYR A 139 -10.15 -16.71 9.26
CA TYR A 139 -10.57 -15.98 10.44
C TYR A 139 -12.08 -15.86 10.55
N VAL A 140 -12.57 -15.90 11.78
CA VAL A 140 -13.98 -15.73 12.14
C VAL A 140 -14.05 -14.79 13.34
N GLY A 141 -14.71 -13.66 13.17
CA GLY A 141 -14.78 -12.64 14.21
C GLY A 141 -13.37 -12.16 14.61
N THR A 142 -12.97 -12.39 15.84
CA THR A 142 -11.66 -12.03 16.39
C THR A 142 -10.71 -13.21 16.58
N LYS A 143 -11.04 -14.36 16.00
CA LYS A 143 -10.18 -15.57 16.03
C LYS A 143 -9.61 -15.85 14.65
N TYR A 144 -8.37 -16.31 14.60
CA TYR A 144 -7.74 -16.81 13.38
C TYR A 144 -7.18 -18.22 13.59
N TYR A 145 -7.12 -18.99 12.50
CA TYR A 145 -6.65 -20.37 12.47
C TYR A 145 -5.67 -20.55 11.32
N LYS A 146 -4.54 -21.21 11.55
CA LYS A 146 -3.61 -21.55 10.48
C LYS A 146 -4.15 -22.71 9.66
N VAL A 147 -4.53 -22.43 8.42
CA VAL A 147 -5.10 -23.44 7.51
C VAL A 147 -4.17 -23.80 6.35
N GLY A 148 -3.08 -23.08 6.15
CA GLY A 148 -2.15 -23.39 5.07
C GLY A 148 -0.82 -22.66 5.17
N ASN A 149 0.18 -23.22 4.47
CA ASN A 149 1.49 -22.61 4.25
C ASN A 149 2.08 -23.06 2.91
N TYR A 150 2.86 -22.17 2.29
CA TYR A 150 3.38 -22.39 0.95
C TYR A 150 4.83 -21.96 0.85
N THR A 151 5.56 -22.68 0.00
CA THR A 151 6.88 -22.27 -0.49
C THR A 151 6.70 -21.40 -1.73
N ILE A 152 7.37 -20.26 -1.81
CA ILE A 152 7.43 -19.46 -3.03
C ILE A 152 8.76 -19.75 -3.72
N LYS A 153 8.71 -20.09 -5.02
CA LYS A 153 9.90 -20.40 -5.83
C LYS A 153 9.96 -19.52 -7.08
N TYR A 154 11.15 -19.04 -7.36
CA TYR A 154 11.50 -18.36 -8.62
C TYR A 154 12.66 -19.11 -9.28
N ASN A 155 12.49 -19.52 -10.54
CA ASN A 155 13.45 -20.35 -11.26
C ASN A 155 13.92 -21.60 -10.47
N GLY A 156 12.97 -22.27 -9.79
CA GLY A 156 13.24 -23.46 -9.01
C GLY A 156 13.82 -23.22 -7.61
N ALA A 157 14.35 -22.05 -7.31
CA ALA A 157 14.93 -21.70 -6.01
C ALA A 157 13.88 -21.04 -5.07
N ASN A 158 13.98 -21.32 -3.78
CA ASN A 158 13.15 -20.67 -2.77
C ASN A 158 13.38 -19.16 -2.77
N LYS A 159 12.30 -18.39 -2.68
CA LYS A 159 12.33 -16.93 -2.74
C LYS A 159 11.54 -16.32 -1.58
N ALA A 160 12.22 -15.53 -0.74
CA ALA A 160 11.56 -14.69 0.24
C ALA A 160 10.87 -13.49 -0.44
N MET A 161 9.65 -13.19 -0.01
CA MET A 161 8.86 -12.06 -0.48
C MET A 161 8.59 -11.10 0.66
N SER A 162 8.65 -9.80 0.38
CA SER A 162 8.35 -8.74 1.34
C SER A 162 6.97 -8.10 1.11
N GLY A 163 6.23 -8.53 0.10
CA GLY A 163 4.88 -8.03 -0.15
C GLY A 163 4.02 -9.03 -0.89
N VAL A 164 2.70 -8.96 -0.67
CA VAL A 164 1.68 -9.80 -1.33
C VAL A 164 0.37 -9.05 -1.50
N LYS A 165 -0.17 -9.07 -2.74
CA LYS A 165 -1.54 -8.61 -3.01
C LYS A 165 -2.22 -9.56 -3.99
N ILE A 166 -3.55 -9.61 -3.94
CA ILE A 166 -4.37 -10.36 -4.87
C ILE A 166 -4.74 -9.44 -6.03
N THR A 167 -4.42 -9.86 -7.25
CA THR A 167 -4.75 -9.11 -8.48
C THR A 167 -6.02 -9.61 -9.14
N SER A 168 -6.33 -10.89 -8.98
CA SER A 168 -7.58 -11.47 -9.45
C SER A 168 -7.91 -12.76 -8.69
N LYS A 169 -9.18 -13.15 -8.73
CA LYS A 169 -9.68 -14.41 -8.24
C LYS A 169 -10.81 -14.88 -9.16
N ASN A 170 -10.81 -16.15 -9.52
CA ASN A 170 -11.90 -16.81 -10.22
C ASN A 170 -12.41 -18.01 -9.39
N THR A 171 -13.21 -18.87 -9.98
CA THR A 171 -13.79 -20.05 -9.30
C THR A 171 -12.78 -21.13 -8.92
N SER A 172 -11.59 -21.11 -9.48
CA SER A 172 -10.57 -22.15 -9.29
C SER A 172 -9.30 -21.65 -8.64
N ASN A 173 -8.91 -20.40 -8.87
CA ASN A 173 -7.59 -19.88 -8.53
C ASN A 173 -7.62 -18.46 -7.96
N ILE A 174 -6.61 -18.16 -7.14
CA ILE A 174 -6.20 -16.81 -6.76
C ILE A 174 -4.88 -16.48 -7.47
N SER A 175 -4.83 -15.29 -8.10
CA SER A 175 -3.62 -14.72 -8.68
C SER A 175 -3.04 -13.66 -7.75
N PHE A 176 -1.75 -13.82 -7.45
CA PHE A 176 -1.02 -12.92 -6.56
C PHE A 176 0.00 -12.08 -7.33
N LEU A 177 0.21 -10.88 -6.84
CA LEU A 177 1.37 -10.05 -7.09
C LEU A 177 2.22 -10.06 -5.82
N PHE A 178 3.44 -10.57 -5.92
CA PHE A 178 4.43 -10.58 -4.85
C PHE A 178 5.49 -9.52 -5.09
N LYS A 179 6.09 -9.00 -4.01
CA LYS A 179 7.20 -8.04 -4.08
C LYS A 179 8.42 -8.58 -3.35
N SER A 180 9.60 -8.42 -3.96
CA SER A 180 10.91 -8.65 -3.33
C SER A 180 11.85 -7.52 -3.76
N GLY A 181 12.15 -6.60 -2.84
CA GLY A 181 12.82 -5.36 -3.17
C GLY A 181 12.01 -4.54 -4.18
N ARG A 182 12.62 -4.22 -5.31
CA ARG A 182 12.00 -3.46 -6.42
C ARG A 182 11.30 -4.33 -7.45
N THR A 183 11.44 -5.63 -7.38
CA THR A 183 10.92 -6.54 -8.39
C THR A 183 9.58 -7.12 -7.96
N LEU A 184 8.64 -7.12 -8.87
CA LEU A 184 7.31 -7.70 -8.71
C LEU A 184 7.24 -9.03 -9.47
N TYR A 185 6.59 -10.01 -8.85
CA TYR A 185 6.44 -11.36 -9.36
C TYR A 185 4.97 -11.76 -9.39
N ARG A 186 4.56 -12.52 -10.38
CA ARG A 186 3.21 -13.08 -10.45
C ARG A 186 3.24 -14.57 -10.12
N GLY A 187 2.24 -15.02 -9.36
CA GLY A 187 2.05 -16.42 -9.03
C GLY A 187 0.57 -16.73 -8.83
N THR A 188 0.20 -17.99 -8.98
CA THR A 188 -1.20 -18.43 -8.86
C THR A 188 -1.28 -19.61 -7.92
N LEU A 189 -2.37 -19.66 -7.14
CA LEU A 189 -2.66 -20.72 -6.20
C LEU A 189 -4.09 -21.23 -6.41
N PRO A 190 -4.33 -22.56 -6.49
CA PRO A 190 -5.68 -23.11 -6.43
C PRO A 190 -6.39 -22.72 -5.13
N LEU A 191 -7.69 -22.37 -5.21
CA LEU A 191 -8.47 -21.91 -4.05
C LEU A 191 -8.52 -22.94 -2.92
N THR A 192 -8.60 -24.22 -3.28
CA THR A 192 -8.72 -25.36 -2.36
C THR A 192 -7.37 -25.79 -1.75
N ALA A 193 -6.24 -25.29 -2.27
CA ALA A 193 -4.94 -25.68 -1.75
C ALA A 193 -4.70 -25.11 -0.35
N ASN A 194 -4.17 -25.92 0.55
CA ASN A 194 -3.74 -25.54 1.90
C ASN A 194 -2.23 -25.71 2.13
N SER A 195 -1.53 -26.24 1.14
CA SER A 195 -0.06 -26.36 1.13
C SER A 195 0.45 -26.46 -0.29
N GLY A 196 1.76 -26.34 -0.48
CA GLY A 196 2.42 -26.56 -1.76
C GLY A 196 3.41 -25.49 -2.13
N THR A 197 3.71 -25.45 -3.43
CA THR A 197 4.65 -24.48 -4.01
C THR A 197 3.91 -23.51 -4.93
N ILE A 198 4.18 -22.23 -4.78
CA ILE A 198 3.79 -21.17 -5.71
C ILE A 198 5.01 -20.86 -6.56
N ASN A 199 5.01 -21.31 -7.80
CA ASN A 199 6.04 -20.92 -8.76
C ASN A 199 5.70 -19.54 -9.29
N VAL A 200 6.62 -18.59 -9.10
CA VAL A 200 6.43 -17.22 -9.55
C VAL A 200 7.30 -16.90 -10.75
N THR A 201 6.80 -16.00 -11.59
CA THR A 201 7.54 -15.43 -12.72
C THR A 201 7.82 -13.96 -12.47
N ASN A 202 8.95 -13.45 -12.96
CA ASN A 202 9.21 -12.01 -12.96
C ASN A 202 8.14 -11.29 -13.79
N SER A 203 7.59 -10.21 -13.27
CA SER A 203 6.58 -9.40 -13.94
C SER A 203 7.17 -8.09 -14.43
N PHE A 204 7.65 -7.26 -13.52
CA PHE A 204 8.25 -5.95 -13.81
C PHE A 204 9.09 -5.49 -12.60
N SER A 205 9.86 -4.42 -12.82
CA SER A 205 10.63 -3.75 -11.76
C SER A 205 10.21 -2.29 -11.63
N LEU A 206 10.46 -1.70 -10.47
CA LEU A 206 10.14 -0.32 -10.15
C LEU A 206 11.38 0.55 -10.35
N ASN A 207 11.28 1.59 -11.18
CA ASN A 207 12.25 2.68 -11.14
C ASN A 207 11.91 3.57 -9.95
N ILE A 208 12.83 3.71 -9.01
CA ILE A 208 12.69 4.62 -7.87
C ILE A 208 13.66 5.80 -7.97
N GLU A 209 14.77 5.65 -8.69
CA GLU A 209 15.83 6.67 -8.79
C GLU A 209 15.33 7.95 -9.46
N ASP A 210 14.48 7.79 -10.45
CA ASP A 210 13.89 8.90 -11.21
C ASP A 210 12.51 9.33 -10.72
N ALA A 211 12.02 8.71 -9.62
CA ALA A 211 10.72 9.06 -9.08
C ALA A 211 10.70 10.51 -8.58
N LEU A 212 9.62 11.19 -8.92
CA LEU A 212 9.34 12.54 -8.46
C LEU A 212 8.20 12.50 -7.44
N VAL A 213 8.26 13.44 -6.50
CA VAL A 213 7.15 13.77 -5.60
C VAL A 213 6.96 15.25 -5.66
N ASN A 214 5.79 15.70 -6.10
CA ASN A 214 5.49 17.12 -6.32
C ASN A 214 6.51 17.78 -7.28
N GLY A 215 6.84 17.11 -8.39
CA GLY A 215 7.77 17.59 -9.40
C GLY A 215 9.24 17.62 -8.96
N LYS A 216 9.58 17.12 -7.77
CA LYS A 216 10.94 17.15 -7.23
C LYS A 216 11.49 15.76 -7.02
N ARG A 217 12.74 15.55 -7.40
CA ARG A 217 13.48 14.31 -7.08
C ARG A 217 13.65 14.17 -5.57
N ILE A 218 13.60 12.93 -5.12
CA ILE A 218 13.79 12.60 -3.71
C ILE A 218 15.28 12.42 -3.45
N SER A 219 15.84 13.24 -2.57
CA SER A 219 17.24 13.11 -2.18
C SER A 219 17.48 11.79 -1.43
N ASN A 220 18.57 11.11 -1.74
CA ASN A 220 19.00 9.86 -1.09
C ASN A 220 17.94 8.74 -1.13
N ILE A 221 17.18 8.63 -2.20
CA ILE A 221 16.10 7.65 -2.30
C ILE A 221 16.57 6.20 -2.10
N SER A 222 17.81 5.89 -2.43
CA SER A 222 18.42 4.58 -2.19
C SER A 222 18.56 4.21 -0.71
N SER A 223 18.48 5.19 0.20
CA SER A 223 18.49 4.98 1.66
C SER A 223 17.11 4.69 2.24
N TYR A 224 16.04 4.80 1.45
CA TYR A 224 14.69 4.52 1.90
C TYR A 224 14.44 3.02 1.94
N ALA A 225 14.00 2.51 3.08
CA ALA A 225 13.58 1.12 3.24
C ALA A 225 12.21 0.89 2.57
N PHE A 226 12.10 -0.21 1.85
CA PHE A 226 10.82 -0.68 1.31
C PHE A 226 10.02 -1.39 2.38
N GLN A 227 8.72 -1.10 2.43
CA GLN A 227 7.77 -1.79 3.28
C GLN A 227 6.79 -2.66 2.48
N GLY A 228 5.66 -3.07 3.04
CA GLY A 228 4.56 -3.72 2.33
C GLY A 228 4.11 -2.88 1.12
N PHE A 229 2.99 -3.21 0.51
CA PHE A 229 2.45 -2.36 -0.55
C PHE A 229 0.92 -2.44 -0.63
N GLY A 230 0.29 -1.47 -1.29
CA GLY A 230 -1.13 -1.48 -1.62
C GLY A 230 -1.38 -1.88 -3.07
N TYR A 231 -2.53 -2.46 -3.36
CA TYR A 231 -3.03 -2.67 -4.72
C TYR A 231 -4.52 -2.32 -4.77
N TYR A 232 -4.86 -1.46 -5.70
CA TYR A 232 -6.24 -1.09 -5.96
C TYR A 232 -6.40 -0.62 -7.40
N ASN A 233 -7.42 -1.12 -8.07
CA ASN A 233 -7.80 -0.71 -9.43
C ASN A 233 -6.60 -0.57 -10.40
N ASN A 234 -5.84 -1.67 -10.57
CA ASN A 234 -4.69 -1.73 -11.48
C ASN A 234 -3.53 -0.76 -11.14
N THR A 235 -3.46 -0.33 -9.88
CA THR A 235 -2.46 0.61 -9.35
C THR A 235 -1.83 0.02 -8.09
N ILE A 236 -0.52 0.18 -7.92
CA ILE A 236 0.19 -0.17 -6.68
C ILE A 236 0.72 1.09 -5.99
N TYR A 237 0.74 1.00 -4.67
CA TYR A 237 1.16 2.05 -3.74
C TYR A 237 2.32 1.48 -2.92
N ILE A 238 3.50 2.03 -3.08
CA ILE A 238 4.75 1.52 -2.49
C ILE A 238 5.22 2.48 -1.39
N PRO A 239 4.97 2.19 -0.12
CA PRO A 239 5.54 2.96 0.96
C PRO A 239 7.04 2.67 1.10
N MET A 240 7.81 3.72 1.33
CA MET A 240 9.23 3.69 1.59
C MET A 240 9.56 4.72 2.67
N THR A 241 10.46 4.38 3.59
CA THR A 241 10.77 5.25 4.73
C THR A 241 12.27 5.45 4.92
N TYR A 242 12.63 6.67 5.27
CA TYR A 242 13.95 7.04 5.76
C TYR A 242 13.79 7.98 6.96
N LYS A 243 14.16 7.52 8.17
CA LYS A 243 13.97 8.25 9.43
C LYS A 243 12.48 8.64 9.61
N ASN A 244 12.21 9.91 9.85
CA ASN A 244 10.86 10.44 10.04
C ASN A 244 10.17 10.89 8.73
N ILE A 245 10.64 10.39 7.59
CA ILE A 245 10.09 10.71 6.27
C ILE A 245 9.59 9.43 5.63
N SER A 246 8.30 9.36 5.33
CA SER A 246 7.73 8.35 4.46
C SER A 246 7.33 8.95 3.12
N ILE A 247 7.53 8.20 2.06
CA ILE A 247 7.02 8.47 0.73
C ILE A 247 6.14 7.31 0.29
N VAL A 248 5.14 7.58 -0.51
CA VAL A 248 4.35 6.54 -1.17
C VAL A 248 4.48 6.79 -2.67
N LEU A 249 5.20 5.91 -3.36
CA LEU A 249 5.31 5.94 -4.81
C LEU A 249 4.14 5.16 -5.41
N VAL A 250 3.49 5.75 -6.40
CA VAL A 250 2.31 5.19 -7.05
C VAL A 250 2.65 4.79 -8.46
N TYR A 251 2.33 3.54 -8.84
CA TYR A 251 2.58 3.01 -10.18
C TYR A 251 1.26 2.49 -10.75
N ARG A 252 0.93 2.92 -11.95
CA ARG A 252 -0.33 2.61 -12.64
C ARG A 252 -0.17 1.55 -13.71
N ASN A 253 -1.30 1.05 -14.22
CA ASN A 253 -1.36 0.11 -15.36
C ASN A 253 -0.60 -1.20 -15.12
N ILE A 254 -0.70 -1.74 -13.90
CA ILE A 254 0.07 -2.91 -13.45
C ILE A 254 -0.26 -4.19 -14.22
N SER A 255 -1.49 -4.31 -14.75
CA SER A 255 -1.91 -5.50 -15.51
C SER A 255 -1.10 -5.72 -16.79
N THR A 256 -0.67 -4.63 -17.42
CA THR A 256 0.13 -4.63 -18.66
C THR A 256 1.60 -4.28 -18.44
N ALA A 257 2.01 -4.05 -17.19
CA ALA A 257 3.38 -3.64 -16.84
C ALA A 257 4.40 -4.74 -17.19
N SER A 258 5.52 -4.33 -17.78
CA SER A 258 6.68 -5.17 -18.10
C SER A 258 7.96 -4.33 -18.03
N GLY A 259 9.13 -4.98 -17.94
CA GLY A 259 10.41 -4.28 -17.84
C GLY A 259 10.53 -3.45 -16.57
N THR A 260 10.94 -2.20 -16.69
CA THR A 260 11.04 -1.24 -15.59
C THR A 260 10.00 -0.13 -15.79
N ILE A 261 9.15 0.10 -14.78
CA ILE A 261 8.06 1.07 -14.85
C ILE A 261 8.35 2.30 -13.98
N GLN A 262 7.79 3.45 -14.37
CA GLN A 262 7.95 4.73 -13.70
C GLN A 262 6.81 5.00 -12.71
N ALA A 263 7.13 5.68 -11.61
CA ALA A 263 6.12 6.19 -10.71
C ALA A 263 5.31 7.33 -11.36
N ASP A 264 4.04 7.43 -11.00
CA ASP A 264 3.19 8.56 -11.36
C ASP A 264 3.50 9.74 -10.45
N ASP A 265 4.05 10.81 -11.01
CA ASP A 265 4.52 11.98 -10.26
C ASP A 265 3.39 12.73 -9.57
N ASN A 266 2.20 12.71 -10.15
CA ASN A 266 1.03 13.45 -9.66
C ASN A 266 0.35 12.74 -8.48
N LEU A 267 0.45 11.41 -8.44
CA LEU A 267 -0.16 10.59 -7.40
C LEU A 267 0.82 10.21 -6.30
N SER A 268 2.13 10.25 -6.57
CA SER A 268 3.16 9.98 -5.56
C SER A 268 3.27 11.12 -4.55
N PHE A 269 3.46 10.82 -3.28
CA PHE A 269 3.47 11.83 -2.23
C PHE A 269 4.46 11.52 -1.11
N ARG A 270 4.75 12.54 -0.29
CA ARG A 270 5.65 12.49 0.85
C ARG A 270 4.93 12.94 2.11
N ILE A 271 5.23 12.30 3.23
CA ILE A 271 4.80 12.72 4.56
C ILE A 271 5.97 12.77 5.53
N THR A 272 5.97 13.78 6.39
CA THR A 272 6.90 13.90 7.51
C THR A 272 6.09 14.20 8.77
N SER A 273 6.65 13.86 9.93
CA SER A 273 6.02 14.20 11.20
C SER A 273 7.02 14.85 12.13
N SER A 274 6.71 16.05 12.60
CA SER A 274 7.47 16.72 13.66
C SER A 274 7.24 16.07 15.03
N ALA A 275 6.06 15.47 15.24
CA ALA A 275 5.73 14.77 16.47
C ALA A 275 6.51 13.47 16.66
N TYR A 276 6.95 12.84 15.57
CA TYR A 276 7.69 11.57 15.56
C TYR A 276 9.04 11.77 14.86
N SER A 277 9.93 12.54 15.52
CA SER A 277 11.18 13.00 14.92
C SER A 277 12.23 11.90 14.70
N ASP A 278 12.15 10.78 15.44
CA ASP A 278 13.07 9.64 15.27
C ASP A 278 12.63 8.73 14.11
N LEU A 279 11.35 8.36 14.08
CA LEU A 279 10.80 7.49 13.03
C LEU A 279 9.34 7.82 12.74
N PHE A 280 9.02 7.92 11.47
CA PHE A 280 7.64 7.88 10.96
C PHE A 280 7.61 6.93 9.76
N GLU A 281 7.33 5.67 10.01
CA GLU A 281 7.41 4.59 9.04
C GLU A 281 6.03 4.08 8.68
N ILE A 282 5.63 4.24 7.41
CA ILE A 282 4.43 3.61 6.87
C ILE A 282 4.80 2.18 6.48
N GLU A 283 4.25 1.21 7.19
CA GLU A 283 4.54 -0.20 7.00
C GLU A 283 3.72 -0.84 5.88
N GLY A 284 2.47 -0.46 5.77
CA GLY A 284 1.60 -0.94 4.73
C GLY A 284 0.47 0.03 4.42
N VAL A 285 -0.05 -0.07 3.21
CA VAL A 285 -1.13 0.79 2.72
C VAL A 285 -2.24 -0.04 2.06
N GLY A 286 -3.46 0.48 2.08
CA GLY A 286 -4.59 -0.12 1.39
C GLY A 286 -5.67 0.92 1.09
N ILE A 287 -6.54 0.64 0.13
CA ILE A 287 -7.64 1.51 -0.26
C ILE A 287 -8.94 0.95 0.31
N ALA A 288 -9.76 1.80 0.89
CA ALA A 288 -11.08 1.48 1.41
C ALA A 288 -12.12 2.49 0.94
N ASN A 289 -13.40 2.12 1.06
CA ASN A 289 -14.55 2.99 0.77
C ASN A 289 -14.49 3.66 -0.61
N GLY A 290 -13.98 2.90 -1.60
CA GLY A 290 -13.86 3.32 -2.99
C GLY A 290 -12.53 3.99 -3.32
N ASP A 291 -11.97 4.84 -2.46
CA ASP A 291 -10.80 5.63 -2.82
C ASP A 291 -9.92 6.11 -1.63
N GLN A 292 -10.38 5.95 -0.40
CA GLN A 292 -9.66 6.44 0.78
C GLN A 292 -8.42 5.58 1.08
N LEU A 293 -7.25 6.19 1.18
CA LEU A 293 -6.00 5.51 1.48
C LEU A 293 -5.79 5.39 3.00
N TRP A 294 -5.78 4.15 3.47
CA TRP A 294 -5.50 3.75 4.84
C TRP A 294 -4.09 3.20 4.96
N PHE A 295 -3.49 3.32 6.15
CA PHE A 295 -2.15 2.82 6.42
C PHE A 295 -1.94 2.54 7.92
N ASN A 296 -0.98 1.69 8.23
CA ASN A 296 -0.45 1.55 9.58
C ASN A 296 0.97 2.10 9.66
N THR A 297 1.40 2.40 10.88
CA THR A 297 2.73 2.98 11.11
C THR A 297 3.44 2.34 12.27
N ASN A 298 4.78 2.31 12.14
CA ASN A 298 5.74 2.24 13.23
C ASN A 298 6.26 3.67 13.47
N ARG A 299 6.01 4.23 14.67
CA ARG A 299 6.33 5.64 14.98
C ARG A 299 7.12 5.75 16.27
N ARG A 300 8.11 6.64 16.28
CA ARG A 300 8.97 6.88 17.44
C ARG A 300 9.27 8.36 17.62
N THR A 301 9.19 8.83 18.86
CA THR A 301 9.62 10.17 19.27
C THR A 301 11.12 10.22 19.55
N LYS A 302 11.72 9.11 20.00
CA LYS A 302 13.13 8.90 20.30
C LYS A 302 13.53 7.44 20.11
N PRO A 303 14.83 7.11 19.99
CA PRO A 303 15.28 5.73 19.93
C PRO A 303 14.77 4.87 21.10
N GLY A 304 14.31 3.65 20.78
CA GLY A 304 13.76 2.71 21.76
C GLY A 304 12.30 2.96 22.17
N ASP A 305 11.67 4.02 21.71
CA ASP A 305 10.24 4.26 21.91
C ASP A 305 9.41 3.30 21.04
N THR A 306 8.46 2.61 21.63
CA THR A 306 7.63 1.61 20.93
C THR A 306 6.13 1.82 21.15
N ALA A 307 5.74 2.99 21.66
CA ALA A 307 4.40 3.21 22.19
C ALA A 307 3.43 3.89 21.21
N HIS A 308 3.85 4.19 19.98
CA HIS A 308 3.11 5.11 19.11
C HIS A 308 2.59 4.50 17.80
N ASP A 309 2.73 3.20 17.60
CA ASP A 309 2.19 2.54 16.41
C ASP A 309 0.69 2.75 16.31
N GLY A 310 0.19 2.92 15.10
CA GLY A 310 -1.22 3.22 14.90
C GLY A 310 -1.76 2.87 13.52
N VAL A 311 -3.08 3.04 13.40
CA VAL A 311 -3.84 2.95 12.16
C VAL A 311 -4.36 4.33 11.79
N HIS A 312 -4.26 4.69 10.54
CA HIS A 312 -4.52 6.02 10.04
C HIS A 312 -5.16 5.98 8.67
N TYR A 313 -5.71 7.13 8.24
CA TYR A 313 -6.03 7.37 6.84
C TYR A 313 -5.65 8.80 6.42
N PHE A 314 -5.36 8.99 5.15
CA PHE A 314 -5.13 10.31 4.57
C PHE A 314 -6.45 11.01 4.31
N LYS A 315 -6.65 12.15 4.94
CA LYS A 315 -7.94 12.86 4.96
C LYS A 315 -8.43 13.29 3.58
N ASN A 316 -7.52 13.67 2.70
CA ASN A 316 -7.88 14.27 1.40
C ASN A 316 -7.30 13.49 0.20
N TYR A 317 -6.85 12.26 0.40
CA TYR A 317 -6.37 11.43 -0.70
C TYR A 317 -7.53 10.69 -1.34
N SER A 318 -7.63 10.76 -2.66
CA SER A 318 -8.53 9.94 -3.47
C SER A 318 -7.71 9.14 -4.49
N ALA A 319 -7.94 7.83 -4.53
CA ALA A 319 -7.34 6.94 -5.54
C ALA A 319 -8.00 7.07 -6.93
N SER A 320 -9.07 7.83 -7.02
CA SER A 320 -9.84 8.06 -8.25
C SER A 320 -9.35 9.27 -9.06
N ASN A 321 -8.43 10.05 -8.51
CA ASN A 321 -7.91 11.27 -9.16
C ASN A 321 -6.79 10.97 -10.15
#